data_57446f145a2e9c16c0cd3e1fb3150bc4
#
_entry.id   57446f145a2e9c16c0cd3e1fb3150bc4
#
_cell.length_a   1.000
_cell.length_b   1.000
_cell.length_c   1.000
_cell.angle_alpha   90.00
_cell.angle_beta   90.00
_cell.angle_gamma   90.00
#
_symmetry.space_group_name_H-M   'P 1'
#
loop_
_entity.id
_entity.type
_entity.pdbx_description
1 polymer ?
#
loop_
_entity_poly.entity_id
_entity_poly.type
_entity_poly.pdbx_seq_one_letter_code
_entity_poly.pdbx_strand_id
1 'polypeptide(L)'
;TYCCSISGKRRTGKTNLLKLLMYAVSQKNGKGVVIEKESNELKLLSSELGFEYIDSDKGVFDYFKSITDEFVARNKYKHTLEEDGLSDLQIYEKMTVKEPMFIFISDITKFIDCVYHPEGNITNMSGYFENIIEKGSLHNIYFFACINTDNLASAAGSNLYRLFTGYKTGVHLGGN
;
A
#
# COMPACT_ATOMS: atom_id res chain seq x y z
N THR A 1 -7.99 -5.56 1.48
CA THR A 1 -6.97 -4.52 1.63
C THR A 1 -6.95 -4.01 3.04
N TYR A 2 -5.77 -3.78 3.54
CA TYR A 2 -5.53 -3.18 4.85
C TYR A 2 -4.51 -2.07 4.68
N CYS A 3 -4.80 -0.90 5.24
CA CYS A 3 -3.91 0.26 5.15
C CYS A 3 -3.45 0.67 6.54
N CYS A 4 -2.15 0.66 6.76
CA CYS A 4 -1.51 1.09 8.00
C CYS A 4 -0.69 2.35 7.75
N SER A 5 -1.00 3.42 8.46
CA SER A 5 -0.34 4.71 8.35
C SER A 5 0.76 4.87 9.41
N ILE A 6 1.95 5.25 9.00
CA ILE A 6 3.05 5.64 9.86
C ILE A 6 3.23 7.14 9.75
N SER A 7 2.60 7.89 10.65
CA SER A 7 2.54 9.35 10.58
C SER A 7 3.50 10.03 11.56
N GLY A 8 3.89 11.25 11.26
CA GLY A 8 4.71 12.08 12.13
C GLY A 8 5.47 13.16 11.36
N LYS A 9 6.10 14.08 12.09
CA LYS A 9 6.95 15.13 11.53
C LYS A 9 8.22 14.56 10.90
N ARG A 10 8.95 15.39 10.19
CA ARG A 10 10.26 15.02 9.65
C ARG A 10 11.20 14.52 10.77
N ARG A 11 11.98 13.49 10.50
CA ARG A 11 12.97 12.89 11.44
C ARG A 11 12.40 12.23 12.70
N THR A 12 11.14 11.84 12.73
CA THR A 12 10.54 11.11 13.87
C THR A 12 10.74 9.60 13.85
N GLY A 13 11.46 9.05 12.85
CA GLY A 13 11.75 7.62 12.78
C GLY A 13 10.76 6.81 11.93
N LYS A 14 9.90 7.44 11.14
CA LYS A 14 8.92 6.75 10.26
C LYS A 14 9.58 5.70 9.36
N THR A 15 10.66 6.08 8.67
CA THR A 15 11.41 5.17 7.79
C THR A 15 12.00 3.99 8.56
N ASN A 16 12.47 4.20 9.79
CA ASN A 16 13.00 3.10 10.61
C ASN A 16 11.89 2.12 11.00
N LEU A 17 10.71 2.61 11.36
CA LEU A 17 9.56 1.72 11.61
C LEU A 17 9.14 0.96 10.35
N LEU A 18 9.12 1.63 9.19
CA LEU A 18 8.83 0.96 7.92
C LEU A 18 9.84 -0.15 7.62
N LYS A 19 11.14 0.09 7.85
CA LYS A 19 12.20 -0.93 7.73
C LYS A 19 11.97 -2.13 8.66
N LEU A 20 11.58 -1.89 9.91
CA LEU A 20 11.25 -2.95 10.86
C LEU A 20 10.06 -3.81 10.38
N LEU A 21 9.03 -3.18 9.81
CA LEU A 21 7.90 -3.90 9.22
C LEU A 21 8.31 -4.73 7.99
N MET A 22 9.20 -4.20 7.15
CA MET A 22 9.78 -4.95 6.02
C MET A 22 10.54 -6.19 6.52
N TYR A 23 11.37 -6.06 7.54
CA TYR A 23 12.05 -7.20 8.18
C TYR A 23 11.06 -8.21 8.76
N ALA A 24 10.02 -7.76 9.45
CA ALA A 24 9.01 -8.64 10.03
C ALA A 24 8.28 -9.47 8.96
N VAL A 25 7.95 -8.86 7.82
CA VAL A 25 7.34 -9.54 6.66
C VAL A 25 8.32 -10.56 6.06
N SER A 26 9.57 -10.19 5.87
CA SER A 26 10.60 -11.09 5.34
C SER A 26 10.83 -12.31 6.24
N GLN A 27 10.84 -12.14 7.57
CA GLN A 27 10.99 -13.25 8.54
C GLN A 27 9.82 -14.27 8.45
N LYS A 28 8.72 -13.88 7.89
CA LYS A 28 7.55 -14.76 7.61
C LYS A 28 7.52 -15.28 6.17
N ASN A 29 8.64 -15.17 5.45
CA ASN A 29 8.75 -15.47 4.02
C ASN A 29 7.74 -14.70 3.15
N GLY A 30 7.27 -13.54 3.63
CA GLY A 30 6.40 -12.67 2.87
C GLY A 30 7.17 -11.98 1.74
N LYS A 31 6.50 -11.85 0.60
CA LYS A 31 7.00 -11.07 -0.53
C LYS A 31 6.45 -9.65 -0.45
N GLY A 32 7.25 -8.67 -0.79
CA GLY A 32 6.87 -7.27 -0.74
C GLY A 32 7.33 -6.48 -1.94
N VAL A 33 6.67 -5.35 -2.15
CA VAL A 33 7.11 -4.31 -3.07
C VAL A 33 7.32 -3.02 -2.28
N VAL A 34 8.38 -2.31 -2.59
CA VAL A 34 8.72 -1.03 -1.97
C VAL A 34 8.62 0.06 -3.03
N ILE A 35 7.78 1.06 -2.75
CA ILE A 35 7.59 2.23 -3.61
C ILE A 35 8.26 3.42 -2.92
N GLU A 36 9.35 3.90 -3.50
CA GLU A 36 10.14 5.01 -2.96
C GLU A 36 10.51 5.98 -4.07
N LYS A 37 9.89 7.16 -4.07
CA LYS A 37 10.15 8.26 -4.99
C LYS A 37 11.09 9.28 -4.34
N GLU A 38 12.00 9.85 -5.12
CA GLU A 38 12.91 10.93 -4.72
C GLU A 38 13.94 10.60 -3.62
N SER A 39 13.99 9.37 -3.18
CA SER A 39 14.94 8.89 -2.17
C SER A 39 15.42 7.49 -2.56
N ASN A 40 16.40 6.97 -1.90
CA ASN A 40 16.91 5.60 -2.10
C ASN A 40 17.29 4.93 -0.78
N GLU A 41 16.71 5.39 0.33
CA GLU A 41 16.99 4.90 1.69
C GLU A 41 16.58 3.45 1.91
N LEU A 42 15.59 2.96 1.14
CA LEU A 42 15.05 1.60 1.24
C LEU A 42 15.63 0.65 0.19
N LYS A 43 16.34 1.18 -0.81
CA LYS A 43 16.79 0.40 -1.98
C LYS A 43 17.67 -0.79 -1.62
N LEU A 44 18.69 -0.55 -0.80
CA LEU A 44 19.61 -1.62 -0.37
C LEU A 44 18.87 -2.68 0.44
N LEU A 45 18.07 -2.26 1.42
CA LEU A 45 17.29 -3.18 2.26
C LEU A 45 16.30 -3.99 1.43
N SER A 46 15.63 -3.37 0.46
CA SER A 46 14.71 -4.08 -0.44
C SER A 46 15.42 -5.22 -1.18
N SER A 47 16.63 -4.94 -1.69
CA SER A 47 17.46 -5.96 -2.36
C SER A 47 17.87 -7.09 -1.41
N GLU A 48 18.29 -6.76 -0.19
CA GLU A 48 18.69 -7.74 0.84
C GLU A 48 17.54 -8.65 1.26
N LEU A 49 16.31 -8.11 1.31
CA LEU A 49 15.10 -8.85 1.67
C LEU A 49 14.45 -9.57 0.47
N GLY A 50 14.96 -9.39 -0.75
CA GLY A 50 14.36 -9.94 -1.96
C GLY A 50 13.04 -9.30 -2.34
N PHE A 51 12.80 -8.05 -1.94
CA PHE A 51 11.61 -7.28 -2.27
C PHE A 51 11.80 -6.52 -3.59
N GLU A 52 10.73 -6.41 -4.36
CA GLU A 52 10.73 -5.56 -5.55
C GLU A 52 10.85 -4.08 -5.13
N TYR A 53 11.69 -3.32 -5.85
CA TYR A 53 11.89 -1.91 -5.57
C TYR A 53 11.51 -1.05 -6.76
N ILE A 54 10.63 -0.07 -6.53
CA ILE A 54 10.05 0.80 -7.54
C ILE A 54 10.31 2.27 -7.18
N ASP A 55 11.00 2.98 -8.08
CA ASP A 55 11.36 4.40 -7.92
C ASP A 55 10.82 5.30 -9.04
N SER A 56 10.01 4.78 -9.95
CA SER A 56 9.46 5.51 -11.09
C SER A 56 7.96 5.36 -11.23
N ASP A 57 7.30 6.35 -11.84
CA ASP A 57 5.86 6.32 -12.11
C ASP A 57 5.50 5.16 -13.02
N LYS A 58 6.33 4.94 -14.03
CA LYS A 58 6.15 3.79 -14.92
C LYS A 58 6.22 2.45 -14.15
N GLY A 59 7.16 2.30 -13.23
CA GLY A 59 7.27 1.11 -12.39
C GLY A 59 6.03 0.91 -11.52
N VAL A 60 5.52 1.96 -10.90
CA VAL A 60 4.26 1.92 -10.13
C VAL A 60 3.11 1.46 -11.02
N PHE A 61 2.97 2.07 -12.20
CA PHE A 61 1.95 1.70 -13.17
C PHE A 61 2.04 0.23 -13.58
N ASP A 62 3.22 -0.21 -14.01
CA ASP A 62 3.45 -1.58 -14.50
C ASP A 62 3.19 -2.62 -13.41
N TYR A 63 3.62 -2.36 -12.17
CA TYR A 63 3.37 -3.24 -11.04
C TYR A 63 1.87 -3.42 -10.77
N PHE A 64 1.14 -2.32 -10.60
CA PHE A 64 -0.29 -2.41 -10.31
C PHE A 64 -1.10 -2.97 -11.47
N LYS A 65 -0.67 -2.72 -12.71
CA LYS A 65 -1.24 -3.39 -13.88
C LYS A 65 -1.01 -4.90 -13.84
N SER A 66 0.17 -5.35 -13.43
CA SER A 66 0.52 -6.77 -13.34
C SER A 66 -0.33 -7.54 -12.32
N ILE A 67 -0.77 -6.89 -11.24
CA ILE A 67 -1.61 -7.51 -10.19
C ILE A 67 -3.12 -7.37 -10.42
N THR A 68 -3.53 -6.71 -11.52
CA THR A 68 -4.95 -6.46 -11.82
C THR A 68 -5.76 -7.75 -11.88
N ASP A 69 -5.28 -8.73 -12.61
CA ASP A 69 -6.00 -9.99 -12.81
C ASP A 69 -6.17 -10.75 -11.49
N GLU A 70 -5.13 -10.75 -10.66
CA GLU A 70 -5.19 -11.36 -9.32
C GLU A 70 -6.19 -10.60 -8.42
N PHE A 71 -6.18 -9.26 -8.45
CA PHE A 71 -7.14 -8.46 -7.71
C PHE A 71 -8.59 -8.76 -8.15
N VAL A 72 -8.84 -8.82 -9.45
CA VAL A 72 -10.16 -9.15 -10.01
C VAL A 72 -10.58 -10.57 -9.62
N ALA A 73 -9.66 -11.54 -9.66
CA ALA A 73 -9.94 -12.91 -9.25
C ALA A 73 -10.29 -13.00 -7.75
N ARG A 74 -9.56 -12.28 -6.88
CA ARG A 74 -9.87 -12.20 -5.44
C ARG A 74 -11.23 -11.56 -5.18
N ASN A 75 -11.55 -10.49 -5.91
CA ASN A 75 -12.84 -9.81 -5.77
C ASN A 75 -14.00 -10.72 -6.18
N LYS A 76 -13.89 -11.43 -7.28
CA LYS A 76 -14.90 -12.43 -7.71
C LYS A 76 -15.07 -13.52 -6.67
N TYR A 77 -13.97 -14.08 -6.18
CA TYR A 77 -14.00 -15.12 -5.15
C TYR A 77 -14.67 -14.63 -3.87
N LYS A 78 -14.33 -13.43 -3.42
CA LYS A 78 -14.98 -12.81 -2.26
C LYS A 78 -16.49 -12.68 -2.46
N HIS A 79 -16.94 -12.18 -3.63
CA HIS A 79 -18.38 -12.07 -3.93
C HIS A 79 -19.09 -13.43 -3.88
N THR A 80 -18.49 -14.48 -4.42
CA THR A 80 -19.06 -15.84 -4.30
C THR A 80 -19.26 -16.25 -2.84
N LEU A 81 -18.28 -15.96 -1.97
CA LEU A 81 -18.40 -16.26 -0.54
C LEU A 81 -19.48 -15.42 0.16
N GLU A 82 -19.65 -14.16 -0.25
CA GLU A 82 -20.72 -13.27 0.24
C GLU A 82 -22.11 -13.80 -0.20
N GLU A 83 -22.25 -14.22 -1.45
CA GLU A 83 -23.47 -14.80 -2.01
C GLU A 83 -23.83 -16.13 -1.32
N ASP A 84 -22.83 -16.93 -0.94
CA ASP A 84 -22.99 -18.15 -0.14
C ASP A 84 -23.37 -17.86 1.33
N GLY A 85 -23.49 -16.58 1.72
CA GLY A 85 -23.93 -16.16 3.05
C GLY A 85 -22.88 -16.27 4.15
N LEU A 86 -21.58 -16.33 3.81
CA LEU A 86 -20.50 -16.37 4.78
C LEU A 86 -20.35 -15.01 5.48
N SER A 87 -20.06 -15.07 6.79
CA SER A 87 -19.70 -13.88 7.55
C SER A 87 -18.30 -13.34 7.18
N ASP A 88 -18.04 -12.07 7.48
CA ASP A 88 -16.73 -11.44 7.23
C ASP A 88 -15.55 -12.23 7.83
N LEU A 89 -15.73 -12.83 9.01
CA LEU A 89 -14.71 -13.67 9.63
C LEU A 89 -14.42 -14.93 8.80
N GLN A 90 -15.46 -15.60 8.33
CA GLN A 90 -15.31 -16.79 7.48
C GLN A 90 -14.71 -16.46 6.12
N ILE A 91 -15.10 -15.30 5.55
CA ILE A 91 -14.49 -14.78 4.31
C ILE A 91 -13.01 -14.49 4.54
N TYR A 92 -12.67 -13.81 5.64
CA TYR A 92 -11.28 -13.53 6.01
C TYR A 92 -10.46 -14.82 6.10
N GLU A 93 -10.93 -15.83 6.81
CA GLU A 93 -10.24 -17.12 6.94
C GLU A 93 -9.98 -17.79 5.58
N LYS A 94 -10.96 -17.76 4.68
CA LYS A 94 -10.81 -18.31 3.32
C LYS A 94 -9.87 -17.47 2.44
N MET A 95 -9.89 -16.16 2.60
CA MET A 95 -9.01 -15.26 1.83
C MET A 95 -7.55 -15.32 2.29
N THR A 96 -7.27 -15.67 3.55
CA THR A 96 -5.88 -15.84 4.06
C THR A 96 -5.14 -17.03 3.43
N VAL A 97 -5.84 -17.94 2.75
CA VAL A 97 -5.21 -18.99 1.94
C VAL A 97 -4.51 -18.40 0.69
N LYS A 98 -4.93 -17.24 0.22
CA LYS A 98 -4.25 -16.52 -0.87
C LYS A 98 -2.92 -15.95 -0.38
N GLU A 99 -1.92 -15.97 -1.25
CA GLU A 99 -0.62 -15.36 -0.92
C GLU A 99 -0.78 -13.89 -0.53
N PRO A 100 -0.28 -13.46 0.63
CA PRO A 100 -0.41 -12.07 1.05
C PRO A 100 0.44 -11.16 0.17
N MET A 101 -0.08 -9.99 -0.14
CA MET A 101 0.63 -8.95 -0.89
C MET A 101 0.96 -7.80 0.06
N PHE A 102 2.24 -7.46 0.18
CA PHE A 102 2.72 -6.38 1.05
C PHE A 102 3.29 -5.23 0.22
N ILE A 103 2.75 -4.04 0.41
CA ILE A 103 3.12 -2.83 -0.34
C ILE A 103 3.59 -1.78 0.65
N PHE A 104 4.86 -1.41 0.56
CA PHE A 104 5.51 -0.43 1.42
C PHE A 104 5.71 0.88 0.65
N ILE A 105 5.18 1.98 1.15
CA ILE A 105 5.23 3.30 0.53
C ILE A 105 6.04 4.23 1.43
N SER A 106 7.18 4.69 0.95
CA SER A 106 8.09 5.55 1.73
C SER A 106 7.53 6.94 2.02
N ASP A 107 6.71 7.48 1.11
CA ASP A 107 6.00 8.75 1.24
C ASP A 107 4.66 8.70 0.50
N ILE A 108 3.55 8.76 1.26
CA ILE A 108 2.20 8.73 0.70
C ILE A 108 1.91 9.92 -0.22
N THR A 109 2.51 11.09 0.06
CA THR A 109 2.30 12.31 -0.74
C THR A 109 2.87 12.13 -2.14
N LYS A 110 4.07 11.57 -2.25
CA LYS A 110 4.73 11.26 -3.53
C LYS A 110 4.01 10.16 -4.30
N PHE A 111 3.52 9.16 -3.60
CA PHE A 111 2.71 8.11 -4.19
C PHE A 111 1.39 8.66 -4.78
N ILE A 112 0.68 9.50 -4.03
CA ILE A 112 -0.55 10.14 -4.48
C ILE A 112 -0.28 11.02 -5.70
N ASP A 113 0.79 11.81 -5.68
CA ASP A 113 1.17 12.64 -6.82
C ASP A 113 1.44 11.80 -8.07
N CYS A 114 2.20 10.72 -7.94
CA CYS A 114 2.44 9.75 -9.01
C CYS A 114 1.12 9.17 -9.58
N VAL A 115 0.14 8.87 -8.73
CA VAL A 115 -1.14 8.28 -9.15
C VAL A 115 -2.03 9.26 -9.89
N TYR A 116 -2.11 10.51 -9.43
CA TYR A 116 -2.98 11.54 -10.01
C TYR A 116 -2.31 12.34 -11.14
N HIS A 117 -1.00 12.51 -11.06
CA HIS A 117 -0.21 13.35 -11.96
C HIS A 117 1.06 12.62 -12.45
N PRO A 118 0.92 11.42 -13.05
CA PRO A 118 2.08 10.64 -13.46
C PRO A 118 2.89 11.36 -14.52
N GLU A 119 4.20 11.23 -14.46
CA GLU A 119 5.12 11.78 -15.44
C GLU A 119 5.05 11.02 -16.78
N GLY A 120 5.26 11.75 -17.88
CA GLY A 120 5.30 11.19 -19.23
C GLY A 120 3.90 10.86 -19.79
N ASN A 121 3.83 9.86 -20.66
CA ASN A 121 2.61 9.45 -21.36
C ASN A 121 1.83 8.35 -20.60
N ILE A 122 1.85 8.38 -19.28
CA ILE A 122 1.14 7.40 -18.45
C ILE A 122 -0.27 7.90 -18.21
N THR A 123 -1.26 7.04 -18.43
CA THR A 123 -2.66 7.36 -18.14
C THR A 123 -2.88 7.48 -16.63
N ASN A 124 -3.64 8.47 -16.20
CA ASN A 124 -4.06 8.62 -14.81
C ASN A 124 -4.75 7.33 -14.31
N MET A 125 -4.26 6.79 -13.20
CA MET A 125 -4.74 5.53 -12.63
C MET A 125 -5.49 5.70 -11.31
N SER A 126 -5.84 6.93 -10.92
CA SER A 126 -6.46 7.21 -9.62
C SER A 126 -7.68 6.34 -9.34
N GLY A 127 -8.60 6.23 -10.29
CA GLY A 127 -9.79 5.39 -10.13
C GLY A 127 -9.47 3.91 -9.90
N TYR A 128 -8.39 3.42 -10.50
CA TYR A 128 -7.94 2.05 -10.31
C TYR A 128 -7.41 1.82 -8.89
N PHE A 129 -6.53 2.70 -8.40
CA PHE A 129 -6.00 2.63 -7.04
C PHE A 129 -7.09 2.82 -5.97
N GLU A 130 -7.99 3.76 -6.19
CA GLU A 130 -9.13 3.98 -5.31
C GLU A 130 -9.98 2.70 -5.19
N ASN A 131 -10.25 2.02 -6.31
CA ASN A 131 -10.96 0.74 -6.30
C ASN A 131 -10.22 -0.36 -5.52
N ILE A 132 -8.88 -0.46 -5.65
CA ILE A 132 -8.10 -1.44 -4.89
C ILE A 132 -8.23 -1.19 -3.39
N ILE A 133 -8.18 0.06 -2.95
CA ILE A 133 -8.29 0.41 -1.53
C ILE A 133 -9.73 0.27 -1.03
N GLU A 134 -10.71 0.74 -1.77
CA GLU A 134 -12.12 0.72 -1.37
C GLU A 134 -12.72 -0.69 -1.42
N LYS A 135 -12.53 -1.41 -2.53
CA LYS A 135 -13.17 -2.72 -2.77
C LYS A 135 -12.31 -3.91 -2.34
N GLY A 136 -11.01 -3.68 -2.10
CA GLY A 136 -10.07 -4.74 -1.72
C GLY A 136 -10.14 -5.19 -0.27
N SER A 137 -11.14 -4.78 0.50
CA SER A 137 -11.34 -5.27 1.86
C SER A 137 -11.37 -6.81 1.86
N LEU A 138 -10.67 -7.41 2.81
CA LEU A 138 -10.49 -8.87 2.97
C LEU A 138 -9.71 -9.57 1.84
N HIS A 139 -9.07 -8.86 0.92
CA HIS A 139 -8.32 -9.48 -0.18
C HIS A 139 -6.91 -9.97 0.18
N ASN A 140 -6.52 -9.92 1.44
CA ASN A 140 -5.16 -10.27 1.91
C ASN A 140 -4.07 -9.39 1.26
N ILE A 141 -4.35 -8.08 1.13
CA ILE A 141 -3.45 -7.07 0.58
C ILE A 141 -3.20 -6.01 1.66
N TYR A 142 -1.94 -5.74 1.94
CA TYR A 142 -1.51 -4.87 3.04
C TYR A 142 -0.67 -3.71 2.52
N PHE A 143 -1.09 -2.50 2.83
CA PHE A 143 -0.35 -1.28 2.55
C PHE A 143 0.22 -0.70 3.84
N PHE A 144 1.49 -0.34 3.82
CA PHE A 144 2.17 0.40 4.88
C PHE A 144 2.72 1.69 4.27
N ALA A 145 2.28 2.85 4.75
CA ALA A 145 2.73 4.12 4.18
C ALA A 145 3.22 5.09 5.24
N CYS A 146 4.36 5.72 4.97
CA CYS A 146 4.83 6.85 5.75
C CYS A 146 4.07 8.13 5.34
N ILE A 147 3.63 8.89 6.35
CA ILE A 147 2.93 10.17 6.21
C ILE A 147 3.75 11.25 6.91
N ASN A 148 4.31 12.17 6.13
CA ASN A 148 4.95 13.34 6.70
C ASN A 148 3.90 14.43 6.96
N THR A 149 3.64 14.71 8.24
CA THR A 149 2.61 15.67 8.64
C THR A 149 2.94 17.12 8.31
N ASP A 150 4.21 17.42 7.99
CA ASP A 150 4.62 18.77 7.58
C ASP A 150 4.21 19.10 6.13
N ASN A 151 3.95 18.08 5.29
CA ASN A 151 3.73 18.23 3.84
C ASN A 151 2.37 17.72 3.37
N LEU A 152 1.37 17.64 4.24
CA LEU A 152 0.07 17.04 3.93
C LEU A 152 -0.82 17.88 3.00
N ALA A 153 -0.57 19.17 2.85
CA ALA A 153 -1.50 20.08 2.17
C ALA A 153 -1.86 19.66 0.72
N SER A 154 -0.92 19.07 -0.01
CA SER A 154 -1.14 18.62 -1.39
C SER A 154 -1.90 17.29 -1.49
N ALA A 155 -1.81 16.44 -0.49
CA ALA A 155 -2.40 15.09 -0.51
C ALA A 155 -3.73 15.00 0.24
N ALA A 156 -3.91 15.82 1.29
CA ALA A 156 -5.05 15.73 2.22
C ALA A 156 -6.42 15.89 1.56
N GLY A 157 -6.50 16.60 0.42
CA GLY A 157 -7.73 16.78 -0.35
C GLY A 157 -8.06 15.63 -1.32
N SER A 158 -7.12 14.69 -1.54
CA SER A 158 -7.32 13.61 -2.49
C SER A 158 -8.24 12.51 -1.93
N ASN A 159 -9.02 11.88 -2.83
CA ASN A 159 -9.87 10.77 -2.45
C ASN A 159 -9.04 9.56 -1.97
N LEU A 160 -7.92 9.28 -2.63
CA LEU A 160 -7.00 8.20 -2.27
C LEU A 160 -6.46 8.35 -0.84
N TYR A 161 -6.05 9.56 -0.43
CA TYR A 161 -5.62 9.83 0.93
C TYR A 161 -6.72 9.56 1.95
N ARG A 162 -7.94 10.03 1.66
CA ARG A 162 -9.12 9.82 2.52
C ARG A 162 -9.45 8.33 2.65
N LEU A 163 -9.45 7.58 1.56
CA LEU A 163 -9.68 6.14 1.56
C LEU A 163 -8.61 5.41 2.38
N PHE A 164 -7.34 5.75 2.17
CA PHE A 164 -6.21 5.14 2.87
C PHE A 164 -6.29 5.36 4.39
N THR A 165 -6.47 6.60 4.81
CA THR A 165 -6.56 6.96 6.24
C THR A 165 -7.89 6.54 6.88
N GLY A 166 -8.91 6.30 6.08
CA GLY A 166 -10.23 5.80 6.52
C GLY A 166 -10.18 4.46 7.24
N TYR A 167 -9.14 3.66 7.03
CA TYR A 167 -8.91 2.41 7.79
C TYR A 167 -8.61 2.64 9.27
N LYS A 168 -8.25 3.86 9.68
CA LYS A 168 -7.97 4.27 11.07
C LYS A 168 -6.94 3.37 11.77
N THR A 169 -6.07 2.73 11.01
CA THR A 169 -5.01 1.87 11.50
C THR A 169 -3.66 2.55 11.27
N GLY A 170 -2.85 2.67 12.31
CA GLY A 170 -1.53 3.27 12.16
C GLY A 170 -0.87 3.63 13.47
N VAL A 171 0.31 4.23 13.33
CA VAL A 171 1.14 4.72 14.43
C VAL A 171 1.49 6.17 14.16
N HIS A 172 1.35 7.02 15.17
CA HIS A 172 1.87 8.38 15.12
C HIS A 172 3.17 8.47 15.91
N LEU A 173 4.23 8.93 15.26
CA LEU A 173 5.56 9.08 15.83
C LEU A 173 5.88 10.54 16.10
N GLY A 174 6.29 10.82 17.33
CA GLY A 174 6.60 12.16 17.81
C GLY A 174 5.50 12.70 18.73
N GLY A 175 5.95 13.42 19.76
CA GLY A 175 5.03 14.15 20.66
C GLY A 175 4.43 15.41 20.00
N ASN A 176 3.39 15.92 20.60
CA ASN A 176 2.74 17.20 20.25
C ASN A 176 3.72 18.37 20.25
#